data_8bad829bdaad259e932c4ff5dff99fda
#
_entry.id   8bad829bdaad259e932c4ff5dff99fda
#
_cell.length_a   1.000
_cell.length_b   1.000
_cell.length_c   1.000
_cell.angle_alpha   90.00
_cell.angle_beta   90.00
_cell.angle_gamma   90.00
#
_symmetry.space_group_name_H-M   'P 1'
#
loop_
_entity.id
_entity.type
_entity.pdbx_description
1 polymer ?
#
loop_
_entity_poly.entity_id
_entity_poly.type
_entity_poly.pdbx_seq_one_letter_code
_entity_poly.pdbx_strand_id
1 'polypeptide(L)'
;MAEKYRFPHFAAMRNDKRTLVEQTTDVLCQAVRTGFYRSGERLPPMRALCRAAGVSMIVMNEVVARLAEEGLVCPRRGVGCTVLDIGERIWKGRVLFVVPETNGSYFINVLIGTAREILMSEGWLFHQVTLGCDAQRRHDLSRLDVALRVTTNLVLTLWERADIFKRLSRACVPFVTVNEYPCAAAGASGYIRYPHRSFVPSLVRDCVAAGVRCVEQVGFMRSTYNAAPALRRAGIKVKETVIPPERDMMSTYMDIKRPVMEAFGRRLAKGVRGADLPDLFYFDDDIVASAALMALAYYGVKVPNDVRVVAFSNAGSGPCFPVPLARVEMDPFVAGRTVARAALSFLAGDGIPQDATIQPEYVRGDSFPVPQKTSTTTTRESKGTQG
;
A
#
# COMPACT_ATOMS: atom_id res chain seq x y z
N MET A 1 -15.23 -18.72 -47.02
CA MET A 1 -14.33 -17.59 -46.69
C MET A 1 -13.37 -18.09 -45.64
N ALA A 2 -12.09 -18.26 -45.97
CA ALA A 2 -11.07 -18.72 -45.00
C ALA A 2 -11.01 -17.75 -43.82
N GLU A 3 -10.97 -18.28 -42.61
CA GLU A 3 -10.84 -17.48 -41.39
C GLU A 3 -9.52 -16.68 -41.46
N LYS A 4 -9.66 -15.39 -41.57
CA LYS A 4 -8.55 -14.44 -41.70
C LYS A 4 -7.65 -14.36 -40.47
N TYR A 5 -8.09 -14.95 -39.35
CA TYR A 5 -7.40 -14.87 -38.04
C TYR A 5 -7.34 -16.24 -37.37
N ARG A 6 -6.25 -16.48 -36.61
CA ARG A 6 -6.08 -17.65 -35.73
C ARG A 6 -6.64 -17.32 -34.36
N PHE A 7 -7.25 -18.28 -33.70
CA PHE A 7 -7.73 -18.14 -32.33
C PHE A 7 -7.25 -19.32 -31.45
N PRO A 8 -6.85 -19.08 -30.23
CA PRO A 8 -6.61 -20.16 -29.29
C PRO A 8 -7.93 -20.85 -28.92
N HIS A 9 -7.84 -22.03 -28.32
CA HIS A 9 -9.03 -22.78 -27.96
C HIS A 9 -9.67 -22.23 -26.69
N PHE A 10 -10.86 -21.65 -26.78
CA PHE A 10 -11.62 -21.08 -25.67
C PHE A 10 -12.68 -22.03 -25.05
N ALA A 11 -12.63 -23.33 -25.32
CA ALA A 11 -13.75 -24.28 -25.08
C ALA A 11 -14.08 -24.57 -23.62
N ALA A 12 -13.27 -24.14 -22.65
CA ALA A 12 -13.44 -24.53 -21.23
C ALA A 12 -14.11 -23.47 -20.33
N MET A 13 -14.60 -22.35 -20.91
CA MET A 13 -14.93 -21.15 -20.13
C MET A 13 -16.25 -21.18 -19.34
N ARG A 14 -17.09 -22.20 -19.45
CA ARG A 14 -18.47 -22.15 -18.92
C ARG A 14 -18.70 -22.91 -17.61
N ASN A 15 -17.72 -23.65 -17.10
CA ASN A 15 -17.92 -24.53 -15.94
C ASN A 15 -16.90 -24.30 -14.79
N ASP A 16 -16.24 -23.16 -14.76
CA ASP A 16 -15.24 -22.81 -13.75
C ASP A 16 -15.81 -21.72 -12.83
N LYS A 17 -15.41 -21.75 -11.55
CA LYS A 17 -15.77 -20.73 -10.55
C LYS A 17 -15.09 -19.38 -10.80
N ARG A 18 -14.13 -19.29 -11.74
CA ARG A 18 -13.41 -18.07 -12.10
C ARG A 18 -14.25 -17.16 -12.99
N THR A 19 -13.99 -15.86 -12.93
CA THR A 19 -14.64 -14.87 -13.79
C THR A 19 -14.27 -15.09 -15.27
N LEU A 20 -15.12 -14.64 -16.20
CA LEU A 20 -14.82 -14.71 -17.62
C LEU A 20 -13.56 -13.91 -17.99
N VAL A 21 -13.26 -12.83 -17.25
CA VAL A 21 -12.01 -12.06 -17.39
C VAL A 21 -10.80 -12.94 -17.07
N GLU A 22 -10.79 -13.61 -15.91
CA GLU A 22 -9.67 -14.46 -15.50
C GLU A 22 -9.44 -15.61 -16.49
N GLN A 23 -10.51 -16.30 -16.87
CA GLN A 23 -10.42 -17.42 -17.82
C GLN A 23 -9.89 -16.98 -19.19
N THR A 24 -10.42 -15.86 -19.73
CA THR A 24 -9.99 -15.33 -21.03
C THR A 24 -8.55 -14.83 -20.98
N THR A 25 -8.16 -14.18 -19.87
CA THR A 25 -6.79 -13.73 -19.64
C THR A 25 -5.83 -14.92 -19.68
N ASP A 26 -6.11 -15.99 -18.93
CA ASP A 26 -5.25 -17.19 -18.88
C ASP A 26 -5.05 -17.81 -20.28
N VAL A 27 -6.12 -17.95 -21.06
CA VAL A 27 -6.04 -18.50 -22.42
C VAL A 27 -5.16 -17.64 -23.33
N LEU A 28 -5.35 -16.32 -23.32
CA LEU A 28 -4.56 -15.41 -24.15
C LEU A 28 -3.12 -15.27 -23.67
N CYS A 29 -2.87 -15.23 -22.37
CA CYS A 29 -1.52 -15.30 -21.78
C CYS A 29 -0.78 -16.55 -22.24
N GLN A 30 -1.44 -17.71 -22.15
CA GLN A 30 -0.84 -18.96 -22.60
C GLN A 30 -0.55 -18.94 -24.11
N ALA A 31 -1.48 -18.43 -24.92
CA ALA A 31 -1.29 -18.32 -26.38
C ALA A 31 -0.10 -17.43 -26.75
N VAL A 32 0.14 -16.34 -26.01
CA VAL A 32 1.32 -15.49 -26.22
C VAL A 32 2.59 -16.20 -25.73
N ARG A 33 2.57 -16.77 -24.53
CA ARG A 33 3.74 -17.41 -23.92
C ARG A 33 4.20 -18.68 -24.64
N THR A 34 3.28 -19.42 -25.27
CA THR A 34 3.60 -20.62 -26.05
C THR A 34 3.96 -20.32 -27.51
N GLY A 35 3.96 -19.04 -27.90
CA GLY A 35 4.27 -18.63 -29.28
C GLY A 35 3.15 -18.91 -30.30
N PHE A 36 1.92 -19.22 -29.83
CA PHE A 36 0.77 -19.29 -30.70
C PHE A 36 0.57 -17.93 -31.40
N TYR A 37 0.68 -16.82 -30.66
CA TYR A 37 0.90 -15.50 -31.21
C TYR A 37 2.38 -15.14 -31.07
N ARG A 38 3.04 -14.84 -32.18
CA ARG A 38 4.48 -14.57 -32.20
C ARG A 38 4.79 -13.13 -31.78
N SER A 39 5.98 -12.90 -31.25
CA SER A 39 6.52 -11.58 -31.02
C SER A 39 6.40 -10.69 -32.27
N GLY A 40 5.95 -9.45 -32.08
CA GLY A 40 5.66 -8.50 -33.16
C GLY A 40 4.35 -8.76 -33.91
N GLU A 41 3.69 -9.90 -33.73
CA GLU A 41 2.41 -10.23 -34.36
C GLU A 41 1.28 -9.36 -33.76
N ARG A 42 0.34 -8.95 -34.61
CA ARG A 42 -0.88 -8.28 -34.12
C ARG A 42 -1.90 -9.30 -33.69
N LEU A 43 -2.44 -9.15 -32.51
CA LEU A 43 -3.61 -9.91 -32.08
C LEU A 43 -4.79 -9.64 -33.03
N PRO A 44 -5.69 -10.62 -33.20
CA PRO A 44 -6.92 -10.40 -33.94
C PRO A 44 -7.67 -9.17 -33.42
N PRO A 45 -8.46 -8.50 -34.29
CA PRO A 45 -9.26 -7.35 -33.88
C PRO A 45 -10.14 -7.69 -32.67
N MET A 46 -10.28 -6.76 -31.73
CA MET A 46 -11.03 -6.95 -30.48
C MET A 46 -12.41 -7.58 -30.69
N ARG A 47 -13.15 -7.13 -31.72
CA ARG A 47 -14.46 -7.70 -32.04
C ARG A 47 -14.38 -9.17 -32.48
N ALA A 48 -13.28 -9.57 -33.10
CA ALA A 48 -13.06 -10.97 -33.53
C ALA A 48 -12.70 -11.83 -32.31
N LEU A 49 -11.84 -11.34 -31.41
CA LEU A 49 -11.52 -11.97 -30.11
C LEU A 49 -12.77 -12.15 -29.23
N CYS A 50 -13.61 -11.10 -29.13
CA CYS A 50 -14.87 -11.19 -28.39
C CYS A 50 -15.76 -12.32 -28.90
N ARG A 51 -15.91 -12.43 -30.23
CA ARG A 51 -16.73 -13.49 -30.83
C ARG A 51 -16.14 -14.88 -30.60
N ALA A 52 -14.82 -15.02 -30.79
CA ALA A 52 -14.14 -16.30 -30.58
C ALA A 52 -14.19 -16.78 -29.13
N ALA A 53 -14.03 -15.86 -28.19
CA ALA A 53 -14.06 -16.16 -26.75
C ALA A 53 -15.48 -16.18 -26.15
N GLY A 54 -16.50 -15.70 -26.86
CA GLY A 54 -17.88 -15.61 -26.37
C GLY A 54 -18.05 -14.59 -25.23
N VAL A 55 -17.24 -13.52 -25.22
CA VAL A 55 -17.25 -12.48 -24.17
C VAL A 55 -17.61 -11.10 -24.72
N SER A 56 -18.01 -10.20 -23.83
CA SER A 56 -18.34 -8.82 -24.18
C SER A 56 -17.07 -7.99 -24.46
N MET A 57 -17.24 -6.84 -25.12
CA MET A 57 -16.15 -5.88 -25.35
C MET A 57 -15.55 -5.36 -24.04
N ILE A 58 -16.38 -5.18 -22.99
CA ILE A 58 -15.93 -4.72 -21.68
C ILE A 58 -14.95 -5.74 -21.08
N VAL A 59 -15.34 -7.02 -21.08
CA VAL A 59 -14.49 -8.11 -20.60
C VAL A 59 -13.19 -8.18 -21.41
N MET A 60 -13.25 -8.09 -22.73
CA MET A 60 -12.05 -8.18 -23.58
C MET A 60 -11.12 -6.98 -23.39
N ASN A 61 -11.65 -5.78 -23.16
CA ASN A 61 -10.83 -4.60 -22.85
C ASN A 61 -10.06 -4.79 -21.53
N GLU A 62 -10.70 -5.34 -20.50
CA GLU A 62 -10.05 -5.65 -19.23
C GLU A 62 -9.00 -6.75 -19.39
N VAL A 63 -9.29 -7.78 -20.19
CA VAL A 63 -8.32 -8.84 -20.53
C VAL A 63 -7.08 -8.24 -21.20
N VAL A 64 -7.26 -7.40 -22.22
CA VAL A 64 -6.13 -6.77 -22.93
C VAL A 64 -5.35 -5.81 -22.01
N ALA A 65 -6.03 -5.11 -21.10
CA ALA A 65 -5.36 -4.29 -20.08
C ALA A 65 -4.46 -5.14 -19.19
N ARG A 66 -4.95 -6.27 -18.69
CA ARG A 66 -4.15 -7.22 -17.89
C ARG A 66 -2.97 -7.81 -18.65
N LEU A 67 -3.17 -8.19 -19.92
CA LEU A 67 -2.07 -8.65 -20.79
C LEU A 67 -1.00 -7.56 -20.97
N ALA A 68 -1.42 -6.31 -21.10
CA ALA A 68 -0.50 -5.17 -21.20
C ALA A 68 0.23 -4.89 -19.90
N GLU A 69 -0.46 -4.99 -18.75
CA GLU A 69 0.15 -4.90 -17.42
C GLU A 69 1.19 -6.02 -17.18
N GLU A 70 0.94 -7.22 -17.73
CA GLU A 70 1.90 -8.32 -17.70
C GLU A 70 3.04 -8.16 -18.74
N GLY A 71 3.03 -7.08 -19.51
CA GLY A 71 4.05 -6.81 -20.54
C GLY A 71 4.03 -7.77 -21.71
N LEU A 72 2.91 -8.46 -21.96
CA LEU A 72 2.76 -9.43 -23.04
C LEU A 72 2.33 -8.77 -24.34
N VAL A 73 1.61 -7.67 -24.27
CA VAL A 73 1.08 -6.96 -25.43
C VAL A 73 1.15 -5.45 -25.27
N CYS A 74 1.17 -4.73 -26.40
CA CYS A 74 1.09 -3.27 -26.44
C CYS A 74 -0.16 -2.83 -27.20
N PRO A 75 -1.24 -2.40 -26.51
CA PRO A 75 -2.40 -1.83 -27.18
C PRO A 75 -2.08 -0.42 -27.69
N ARG A 76 -2.34 -0.16 -28.97
CA ARG A 76 -2.22 1.18 -29.59
C ARG A 76 -3.54 1.58 -30.23
N ARG A 77 -4.07 2.74 -29.81
CA ARG A 77 -5.34 3.26 -30.31
C ARG A 77 -5.30 3.42 -31.84
N GLY A 78 -6.29 2.88 -32.55
CA GLY A 78 -6.38 2.91 -34.01
C GLY A 78 -5.47 1.91 -34.76
N VAL A 79 -4.50 1.31 -34.09
CA VAL A 79 -3.53 0.37 -34.70
C VAL A 79 -3.84 -1.08 -34.33
N GLY A 80 -4.37 -1.32 -33.13
CA GLY A 80 -4.63 -2.65 -32.57
C GLY A 80 -3.71 -3.00 -31.43
N CYS A 81 -3.63 -4.28 -31.11
CA CYS A 81 -2.83 -4.82 -30.02
C CYS A 81 -1.69 -5.68 -30.61
N THR A 82 -0.46 -5.35 -30.32
CA THR A 82 0.73 -6.06 -30.81
C THR A 82 1.34 -6.87 -29.68
N VAL A 83 1.68 -8.13 -29.94
CA VAL A 83 2.45 -8.97 -29.03
C VAL A 83 3.84 -8.36 -28.88
N LEU A 84 4.23 -8.06 -27.67
CA LEU A 84 5.56 -7.53 -27.40
C LEU A 84 6.61 -8.62 -27.66
N ASP A 85 7.79 -8.18 -28.02
CA ASP A 85 8.93 -9.05 -28.00
C ASP A 85 9.19 -9.43 -26.55
N ILE A 86 8.61 -10.59 -26.17
CA ILE A 86 8.90 -11.18 -24.87
C ILE A 86 10.31 -11.71 -24.92
N GLY A 87 11.13 -11.34 -25.99
CA GLY A 87 12.46 -11.87 -26.26
C GLY A 87 12.76 -13.10 -25.40
N GLU A 88 13.54 -14.03 -25.68
CA GLU A 88 13.93 -15.07 -24.71
C GLU A 88 14.53 -14.42 -23.47
N ARG A 89 13.73 -13.68 -22.69
CA ARG A 89 14.05 -13.35 -21.32
C ARG A 89 14.04 -14.69 -20.59
N ILE A 90 15.17 -15.34 -20.59
CA ILE A 90 15.42 -16.47 -19.71
C ILE A 90 15.28 -15.88 -18.30
N TRP A 91 14.06 -16.01 -17.75
CA TRP A 91 13.83 -15.60 -16.39
C TRP A 91 14.72 -16.43 -15.47
N LYS A 92 15.47 -15.78 -14.60
CA LYS A 92 16.31 -16.43 -13.57
C LYS A 92 15.47 -17.34 -12.67
N GLY A 93 14.20 -17.03 -12.53
CA GLY A 93 13.23 -17.74 -11.72
C GLY A 93 12.00 -16.89 -11.47
N ARG A 94 11.16 -17.29 -10.48
CA ARG A 94 9.91 -16.65 -10.16
C ARG A 94 9.86 -16.18 -8.71
N VAL A 95 9.38 -14.95 -8.52
CA VAL A 95 9.02 -14.36 -7.23
C VAL A 95 7.51 -14.20 -7.15
N LEU A 96 6.89 -14.75 -6.12
CA LEU A 96 5.49 -14.50 -5.80
C LEU A 96 5.38 -13.38 -4.77
N PHE A 97 4.42 -12.48 -4.98
CA PHE A 97 4.02 -11.51 -3.97
C PHE A 97 2.60 -11.84 -3.53
N VAL A 98 2.46 -12.29 -2.28
CA VAL A 98 1.16 -12.68 -1.71
C VAL A 98 0.61 -11.50 -0.91
N VAL A 99 -0.57 -11.03 -1.30
CA VAL A 99 -1.27 -9.96 -0.61
C VAL A 99 -2.69 -10.40 -0.25
N PRO A 100 -3.17 -10.08 0.95
CA PRO A 100 -4.59 -10.15 1.22
C PRO A 100 -5.32 -9.18 0.30
N GLU A 101 -6.59 -9.42 0.06
CA GLU A 101 -7.43 -8.53 -0.74
C GLU A 101 -7.40 -7.12 -0.12
N THR A 102 -6.74 -6.21 -0.85
CA THR A 102 -6.57 -4.83 -0.41
C THR A 102 -7.16 -3.94 -1.47
N ASN A 103 -8.45 -3.72 -1.36
CA ASN A 103 -9.12 -2.84 -2.29
C ASN A 103 -8.74 -1.39 -2.01
N GLY A 104 -7.90 -0.82 -2.88
CA GLY A 104 -7.66 0.61 -2.95
C GLY A 104 -6.55 1.18 -2.07
N SER A 105 -5.73 0.38 -1.39
CA SER A 105 -4.57 0.91 -0.67
C SER A 105 -3.52 1.46 -1.63
N TYR A 106 -3.39 2.78 -1.69
CA TYR A 106 -2.34 3.45 -2.46
C TYR A 106 -0.94 2.95 -2.09
N PHE A 107 -0.65 2.90 -0.79
CA PHE A 107 0.65 2.44 -0.29
C PHE A 107 1.03 1.05 -0.83
N ILE A 108 0.13 0.09 -0.70
CA ILE A 108 0.39 -1.29 -1.12
C ILE A 108 0.55 -1.38 -2.64
N ASN A 109 -0.31 -0.73 -3.41
CA ASN A 109 -0.27 -0.77 -4.87
C ASN A 109 1.03 -0.19 -5.41
N VAL A 110 1.48 0.96 -4.89
CA VAL A 110 2.73 1.59 -5.30
C VAL A 110 3.95 0.79 -4.85
N LEU A 111 3.96 0.26 -3.61
CA LEU A 111 5.02 -0.60 -3.11
C LEU A 111 5.20 -1.83 -4.01
N ILE A 112 4.11 -2.53 -4.32
CA ILE A 112 4.14 -3.73 -5.17
C ILE A 112 4.57 -3.38 -6.59
N GLY A 113 4.02 -2.29 -7.16
CA GLY A 113 4.38 -1.80 -8.49
C GLY A 113 5.88 -1.53 -8.61
N THR A 114 6.43 -0.78 -7.65
CA THR A 114 7.87 -0.47 -7.59
C THR A 114 8.73 -1.72 -7.43
N ALA A 115 8.35 -2.62 -6.53
CA ALA A 115 9.09 -3.87 -6.33
C ALA A 115 9.04 -4.75 -7.60
N ARG A 116 7.89 -4.84 -8.27
CA ARG A 116 7.72 -5.57 -9.53
C ARG A 116 8.64 -5.05 -10.62
N GLU A 117 8.65 -3.74 -10.84
CA GLU A 117 9.49 -3.13 -11.88
C GLU A 117 10.97 -3.47 -11.68
N ILE A 118 11.48 -3.35 -10.45
CA ILE A 118 12.88 -3.64 -10.13
C ILE A 118 13.16 -5.14 -10.29
N LEU A 119 12.34 -6.03 -9.74
CA LEU A 119 12.56 -7.47 -9.84
C LEU A 119 12.51 -7.95 -11.29
N MET A 120 11.59 -7.42 -12.09
CA MET A 120 11.48 -7.77 -13.51
C MET A 120 12.66 -7.22 -14.33
N SER A 121 13.17 -6.03 -14.03
CA SER A 121 14.37 -5.50 -14.71
C SER A 121 15.62 -6.33 -14.41
N GLU A 122 15.68 -6.93 -13.21
CA GLU A 122 16.76 -7.84 -12.79
C GLU A 122 16.58 -9.28 -13.30
N GLY A 123 15.57 -9.55 -14.13
CA GLY A 123 15.34 -10.84 -14.76
C GLY A 123 14.56 -11.84 -13.92
N TRP A 124 13.81 -11.41 -12.92
CA TRP A 124 12.92 -12.25 -12.13
C TRP A 124 11.48 -12.11 -12.57
N LEU A 125 10.81 -13.22 -12.88
CA LEU A 125 9.37 -13.22 -13.18
C LEU A 125 8.59 -12.88 -11.90
N PHE A 126 7.89 -11.77 -11.90
CA PHE A 126 7.07 -11.35 -10.77
C PHE A 126 5.62 -11.78 -10.96
N HIS A 127 5.04 -12.40 -9.95
CA HIS A 127 3.63 -12.80 -9.95
C HIS A 127 2.95 -12.40 -8.65
N GLN A 128 1.88 -11.63 -8.74
CA GLN A 128 1.06 -11.22 -7.59
C GLN A 128 -0.09 -12.20 -7.39
N VAL A 129 -0.25 -12.67 -6.15
CA VAL A 129 -1.38 -13.48 -5.72
C VAL A 129 -2.20 -12.70 -4.70
N THR A 130 -3.38 -12.28 -5.11
CA THR A 130 -4.33 -11.61 -4.21
C THR A 130 -5.27 -12.64 -3.62
N LEU A 131 -5.31 -12.73 -2.29
CA LEU A 131 -6.15 -13.64 -1.54
C LEU A 131 -7.48 -12.98 -1.22
N GLY A 132 -8.59 -13.59 -1.68
CA GLY A 132 -9.93 -13.21 -1.26
C GLY A 132 -10.17 -13.54 0.22
N CYS A 133 -11.17 -12.90 0.81
CA CYS A 133 -11.58 -13.12 2.19
C CYS A 133 -13.07 -13.48 2.23
N ASP A 134 -13.45 -14.44 3.05
CA ASP A 134 -14.86 -14.73 3.30
C ASP A 134 -15.47 -13.74 4.33
N ALA A 135 -16.78 -13.85 4.53
CA ALA A 135 -17.51 -13.02 5.48
C ALA A 135 -16.99 -13.15 6.94
N GLN A 136 -16.34 -14.26 7.28
CA GLN A 136 -15.69 -14.50 8.57
C GLN A 136 -14.21 -14.07 8.58
N ARG A 137 -13.75 -13.33 7.57
CA ARG A 137 -12.37 -12.86 7.38
C ARG A 137 -11.33 -13.97 7.28
N ARG A 138 -11.72 -15.17 6.86
CA ARG A 138 -10.80 -16.25 6.53
C ARG A 138 -10.34 -16.11 5.09
N HIS A 139 -9.04 -16.26 4.84
CA HIS A 139 -8.50 -16.15 3.48
C HIS A 139 -8.82 -17.41 2.67
N ASP A 140 -9.25 -17.19 1.44
CA ASP A 140 -9.27 -18.25 0.44
C ASP A 140 -7.84 -18.48 -0.08
N LEU A 141 -7.23 -19.57 0.36
CA LEU A 141 -5.87 -19.95 -0.03
C LEU A 141 -5.82 -20.74 -1.34
N SER A 142 -6.94 -20.99 -2.00
CA SER A 142 -6.98 -21.78 -3.24
C SER A 142 -6.11 -21.17 -4.36
N ARG A 143 -6.12 -19.85 -4.48
CA ARG A 143 -5.27 -19.13 -5.45
C ARG A 143 -3.78 -19.29 -5.13
N LEU A 144 -3.41 -19.27 -3.86
CA LEU A 144 -2.03 -19.52 -3.42
C LEU A 144 -1.63 -20.96 -3.75
N ASP A 145 -2.50 -21.93 -3.47
CA ASP A 145 -2.24 -23.34 -3.78
C ASP A 145 -2.00 -23.57 -5.27
N VAL A 146 -2.79 -22.93 -6.13
CA VAL A 146 -2.59 -23.01 -7.59
C VAL A 146 -1.26 -22.36 -7.99
N ALA A 147 -0.95 -21.18 -7.43
CA ALA A 147 0.30 -20.49 -7.74
C ALA A 147 1.54 -21.29 -7.31
N LEU A 148 1.46 -22.01 -6.18
CA LEU A 148 2.57 -22.82 -5.67
C LEU A 148 2.80 -24.13 -6.44
N ARG A 149 1.91 -24.53 -7.35
CA ARG A 149 2.15 -25.68 -8.27
C ARG A 149 3.26 -25.42 -9.27
N VAL A 150 3.59 -24.16 -9.51
CA VAL A 150 4.68 -23.75 -10.40
C VAL A 150 5.89 -23.41 -9.56
N THR A 151 7.08 -23.83 -9.99
CA THR A 151 8.35 -23.55 -9.30
C THR A 151 8.47 -22.09 -8.92
N THR A 152 8.71 -21.83 -7.65
CA THR A 152 8.80 -20.50 -7.06
C THR A 152 10.08 -20.41 -6.24
N ASN A 153 10.90 -19.40 -6.51
CA ASN A 153 12.18 -19.21 -5.85
C ASN A 153 12.06 -18.43 -4.54
N LEU A 154 11.08 -17.54 -4.47
CA LEU A 154 10.82 -16.72 -3.28
C LEU A 154 9.36 -16.29 -3.23
N VAL A 155 8.80 -16.30 -2.04
CA VAL A 155 7.52 -15.65 -1.75
C VAL A 155 7.76 -14.42 -0.88
N LEU A 156 7.21 -13.30 -1.29
CA LEU A 156 7.13 -12.07 -0.50
C LEU A 156 5.71 -11.95 0.06
N THR A 157 5.58 -11.61 1.33
CA THR A 157 4.27 -11.39 1.95
C THR A 157 4.31 -10.17 2.86
N LEU A 158 3.24 -9.37 2.82
CA LEU A 158 3.02 -8.33 3.79
C LEU A 158 2.27 -8.93 4.97
N TRP A 159 2.69 -8.56 6.17
CA TRP A 159 2.11 -8.93 7.45
C TRP A 159 2.17 -10.42 7.80
N GLU A 160 2.05 -10.69 9.09
CA GLU A 160 2.00 -12.04 9.64
C GLU A 160 0.60 -12.66 9.49
N ARG A 161 0.58 -13.81 8.84
CA ARG A 161 -0.62 -14.64 8.70
C ARG A 161 -0.24 -16.10 8.88
N ALA A 162 -0.59 -16.65 10.02
CA ALA A 162 -0.24 -18.03 10.39
C ALA A 162 -0.75 -19.07 9.38
N ASP A 163 -1.92 -18.84 8.79
CA ASP A 163 -2.52 -19.70 7.76
C ASP A 163 -1.69 -19.73 6.46
N ILE A 164 -1.24 -18.55 6.01
CA ILE A 164 -0.36 -18.39 4.84
C ILE A 164 1.00 -19.03 5.12
N PHE A 165 1.62 -18.71 6.24
CA PHE A 165 2.95 -19.21 6.63
C PHE A 165 2.97 -20.73 6.74
N LYS A 166 1.94 -21.34 7.36
CA LYS A 166 1.76 -22.79 7.43
C LYS A 166 1.68 -23.42 6.04
N ARG A 167 1.03 -22.75 5.10
CA ARG A 167 0.91 -23.23 3.72
C ARG A 167 2.25 -23.14 2.99
N LEU A 168 2.97 -22.04 3.12
CA LEU A 168 4.29 -21.84 2.50
C LEU A 168 5.33 -22.82 3.05
N SER A 169 5.36 -23.03 4.38
CA SER A 169 6.23 -24.01 5.02
C SER A 169 5.97 -25.43 4.54
N ARG A 170 4.69 -25.83 4.37
CA ARG A 170 4.32 -27.14 3.82
C ARG A 170 4.75 -27.31 2.36
N ALA A 171 4.74 -26.26 1.59
CA ALA A 171 5.19 -26.26 0.20
C ALA A 171 6.73 -26.21 0.07
N CYS A 172 7.46 -26.10 1.18
CA CYS A 172 8.92 -25.96 1.22
C CYS A 172 9.44 -24.83 0.34
N VAL A 173 8.68 -23.73 0.20
CA VAL A 173 9.08 -22.55 -0.56
C VAL A 173 9.61 -21.51 0.39
N PRO A 174 10.82 -20.93 0.15
CA PRO A 174 11.34 -19.86 0.99
C PRO A 174 10.46 -18.63 0.91
N PHE A 175 10.24 -17.96 2.04
CA PHE A 175 9.46 -16.74 2.06
C PHE A 175 10.03 -15.69 3.00
N VAL A 176 9.87 -14.43 2.58
CA VAL A 176 10.27 -13.23 3.32
C VAL A 176 9.01 -12.42 3.63
N THR A 177 8.90 -11.99 4.86
CA THR A 177 7.77 -11.18 5.33
C THR A 177 8.21 -9.78 5.76
N VAL A 178 7.30 -8.82 5.64
CA VAL A 178 7.47 -7.47 6.19
C VAL A 178 6.81 -7.43 7.56
N ASN A 179 7.61 -7.21 8.61
CA ASN A 179 7.10 -7.28 9.98
C ASN A 179 7.85 -6.38 10.98
N GLU A 180 7.21 -6.05 12.10
CA GLU A 180 7.83 -5.28 13.19
C GLU A 180 8.91 -6.08 13.91
N TYR A 181 8.67 -7.37 14.12
CA TYR A 181 9.55 -8.28 14.85
C TYR A 181 9.91 -9.52 14.05
N PRO A 182 11.06 -10.15 14.35
CA PRO A 182 11.41 -11.43 13.71
C PRO A 182 10.35 -12.51 13.96
N CYS A 183 9.87 -13.11 12.90
CA CYS A 183 8.87 -14.15 12.93
C CYS A 183 9.50 -15.55 13.03
N ALA A 184 10.36 -15.78 14.03
CA ALA A 184 11.12 -17.01 14.17
C ALA A 184 10.26 -18.29 14.26
N ALA A 185 9.04 -18.19 14.80
CA ALA A 185 8.15 -19.34 14.99
C ALA A 185 7.39 -19.76 13.70
N ALA A 186 7.45 -18.98 12.64
CA ALA A 186 6.60 -19.19 11.48
C ALA A 186 7.31 -19.82 10.26
N GLY A 187 8.59 -20.17 10.37
CA GLY A 187 9.36 -20.75 9.27
C GLY A 187 9.72 -19.77 8.15
N ALA A 188 9.65 -18.47 8.40
CA ALA A 188 10.11 -17.46 7.45
C ALA A 188 11.62 -17.57 7.23
N SER A 189 12.06 -17.45 5.97
CA SER A 189 13.46 -17.44 5.58
C SER A 189 14.16 -16.11 5.88
N GLY A 190 13.37 -15.07 6.11
CA GLY A 190 13.84 -13.74 6.48
C GLY A 190 12.68 -12.76 6.69
N TYR A 191 13.02 -11.58 7.19
CA TYR A 191 12.05 -10.52 7.37
C TYR A 191 12.64 -9.14 7.08
N ILE A 192 11.80 -8.27 6.55
CA ILE A 192 12.08 -6.85 6.37
C ILE A 192 11.47 -6.13 7.57
N ARG A 193 12.27 -5.35 8.27
CA ARG A 193 11.82 -4.64 9.48
C ARG A 193 10.80 -3.57 9.15
N TYR A 194 9.74 -3.52 9.95
CA TYR A 194 8.70 -2.49 9.83
C TYR A 194 8.37 -1.87 11.19
N PRO A 195 9.25 -1.03 11.76
CA PRO A 195 9.02 -0.36 13.03
C PRO A 195 8.01 0.78 12.85
N HIS A 196 6.74 0.43 12.71
CA HIS A 196 5.65 1.36 12.40
C HIS A 196 5.41 2.44 13.46
N ARG A 197 6.02 2.33 14.62
CA ARG A 197 5.98 3.34 15.70
C ARG A 197 7.28 4.12 15.88
N SER A 198 8.21 4.05 14.94
CA SER A 198 9.51 4.75 15.03
C SER A 198 9.38 6.26 15.16
N PHE A 199 8.28 6.84 14.65
CA PHE A 199 7.97 8.28 14.73
C PHE A 199 7.52 8.75 16.13
N VAL A 200 7.00 7.84 16.96
CA VAL A 200 6.32 8.19 18.23
C VAL A 200 7.18 9.00 19.20
N PRO A 201 8.49 8.68 19.41
CA PRO A 201 9.33 9.50 20.29
C PRO A 201 9.45 10.95 19.84
N SER A 202 9.51 11.20 18.53
CA SER A 202 9.59 12.55 17.96
C SER A 202 8.29 13.32 18.13
N LEU A 203 7.15 12.67 17.88
CA LEU A 203 5.83 13.26 18.09
C LEU A 203 5.62 13.63 19.58
N VAL A 204 5.94 12.71 20.49
CA VAL A 204 5.80 12.95 21.95
C VAL A 204 6.67 14.12 22.41
N ARG A 205 7.93 14.17 21.97
CA ARG A 205 8.86 15.26 22.27
C ARG A 205 8.30 16.62 21.84
N ASP A 206 7.75 16.67 20.62
CA ASP A 206 7.19 17.91 20.07
C ASP A 206 5.89 18.30 20.77
N CYS A 207 5.03 17.34 21.15
CA CYS A 207 3.85 17.59 21.97
C CYS A 207 4.20 18.21 23.32
N VAL A 208 5.21 17.66 24.02
CA VAL A 208 5.68 18.18 25.30
C VAL A 208 6.28 19.59 25.12
N ALA A 209 7.12 19.80 24.11
CA ALA A 209 7.75 21.09 23.85
C ALA A 209 6.72 22.19 23.48
N ALA A 210 5.65 21.82 22.82
CA ALA A 210 4.55 22.73 22.44
C ALA A 210 3.48 22.90 23.54
N GLY A 211 3.66 22.30 24.71
CA GLY A 211 2.73 22.40 25.84
C GLY A 211 1.37 21.75 25.56
N VAL A 212 1.32 20.72 24.74
CA VAL A 212 0.09 19.97 24.45
C VAL A 212 -0.34 19.17 25.68
N ARG A 213 -1.58 19.39 26.14
CA ARG A 213 -2.15 18.72 27.32
C ARG A 213 -3.19 17.67 26.96
N CYS A 214 -3.86 17.87 25.81
CA CYS A 214 -4.91 16.97 25.33
C CYS A 214 -4.73 16.67 23.86
N VAL A 215 -4.68 15.37 23.52
CA VAL A 215 -4.64 14.86 22.14
C VAL A 215 -5.89 14.04 21.89
N GLU A 216 -6.52 14.24 20.75
CA GLU A 216 -7.50 13.29 20.24
C GLU A 216 -6.90 12.55 19.04
N GLN A 217 -6.61 11.26 19.26
CA GLN A 217 -6.21 10.36 18.19
C GLN A 217 -7.45 9.83 17.50
N VAL A 218 -7.55 10.02 16.17
CA VAL A 218 -8.72 9.66 15.37
C VAL A 218 -8.32 8.71 14.25
N GLY A 219 -9.01 7.58 14.18
CA GLY A 219 -8.83 6.57 13.14
C GLY A 219 -10.14 5.83 12.84
N PHE A 220 -10.11 4.89 11.90
CA PHE A 220 -11.30 4.09 11.55
C PHE A 220 -11.21 2.64 12.07
N MET A 221 -10.05 2.25 12.58
CA MET A 221 -9.78 0.96 13.22
C MET A 221 -8.72 1.14 14.30
N ARG A 222 -8.40 0.06 15.01
CA ARG A 222 -7.20 0.09 15.88
C ARG A 222 -5.96 0.19 15.00
N SER A 223 -5.40 1.38 14.96
CA SER A 223 -4.26 1.69 14.12
C SER A 223 -2.97 1.06 14.61
N THR A 224 -2.15 0.61 13.69
CA THR A 224 -0.75 0.23 13.95
C THR A 224 0.09 1.46 14.30
N TYR A 225 -0.30 2.66 13.84
CA TYR A 225 0.37 3.93 14.12
C TYR A 225 -0.09 4.60 15.43
N ASN A 226 -0.51 3.81 16.40
CA ASN A 226 -1.04 4.30 17.66
C ASN A 226 0.05 4.92 18.54
N ALA A 227 -0.06 6.23 18.81
CA ALA A 227 0.82 7.00 19.69
C ALA A 227 0.26 7.14 21.12
N ALA A 228 -1.02 6.82 21.36
CA ALA A 228 -1.72 7.08 22.61
C ALA A 228 -1.00 6.53 23.87
N PRO A 229 -0.46 5.29 23.89
CA PRO A 229 0.23 4.80 25.07
C PRO A 229 1.47 5.62 25.45
N ALA A 230 2.22 6.11 24.47
CA ALA A 230 3.41 6.91 24.72
C ALA A 230 3.05 8.35 25.14
N LEU A 231 2.04 8.95 24.54
CA LEU A 231 1.53 10.26 24.91
C LEU A 231 1.01 10.26 26.36
N ARG A 232 0.25 9.23 26.75
CA ARG A 232 -0.22 9.08 28.15
C ARG A 232 0.92 8.95 29.14
N ARG A 233 1.98 8.20 28.81
CA ARG A 233 3.20 8.09 29.66
C ARG A 233 3.92 9.43 29.81
N ALA A 234 3.80 10.32 28.83
CA ALA A 234 4.33 11.68 28.90
C ALA A 234 3.41 12.67 29.65
N GLY A 235 2.33 12.20 30.26
CA GLY A 235 1.39 13.02 31.03
C GLY A 235 0.33 13.72 30.19
N ILE A 236 0.21 13.39 28.92
CA ILE A 236 -0.76 13.99 28.00
C ILE A 236 -2.08 13.21 28.06
N LYS A 237 -3.20 13.91 28.23
CA LYS A 237 -4.53 13.28 28.14
C LYS A 237 -4.79 12.85 26.69
N VAL A 238 -5.18 11.59 26.48
CA VAL A 238 -5.47 11.08 25.13
C VAL A 238 -6.86 10.49 25.08
N LYS A 239 -7.67 11.04 24.19
CA LYS A 239 -8.92 10.47 23.73
C LYS A 239 -8.66 9.71 22.43
N GLU A 240 -9.09 8.46 22.37
CA GLU A 240 -9.06 7.66 21.15
C GLU A 240 -10.48 7.62 20.57
N THR A 241 -10.63 8.08 19.33
CA THR A 241 -11.89 8.12 18.59
C THR A 241 -11.78 7.20 17.39
N VAL A 242 -12.58 6.14 17.38
CA VAL A 242 -12.69 5.23 16.25
C VAL A 242 -14.00 5.51 15.53
N ILE A 243 -13.92 5.86 14.25
CA ILE A 243 -15.08 6.09 13.40
C ILE A 243 -15.23 4.86 12.50
N PRO A 244 -16.28 4.06 12.69
CA PRO A 244 -16.48 2.85 11.89
C PRO A 244 -16.80 3.21 10.43
N PRO A 245 -16.34 2.44 9.45
CA PRO A 245 -16.76 2.57 8.06
C PRO A 245 -18.24 2.19 7.91
N GLU A 246 -18.91 2.69 6.87
CA GLU A 246 -20.33 2.40 6.61
C GLU A 246 -20.61 0.95 6.22
N ARG A 247 -19.64 0.34 5.56
CA ARG A 247 -19.71 -1.04 5.09
C ARG A 247 -18.50 -1.81 5.59
N ASP A 248 -18.58 -3.13 5.48
CA ASP A 248 -17.46 -3.97 5.87
C ASP A 248 -16.20 -3.56 5.10
N MET A 249 -15.12 -3.31 5.81
CA MET A 249 -13.85 -2.74 5.31
C MET A 249 -13.26 -3.46 4.11
N MET A 250 -13.70 -4.68 3.82
CA MET A 250 -13.19 -5.45 2.70
C MET A 250 -13.73 -4.96 1.34
N SER A 251 -14.79 -4.13 1.33
CA SER A 251 -15.38 -3.71 0.06
C SER A 251 -14.89 -2.36 -0.43
N THR A 252 -14.57 -1.39 0.46
CA THR A 252 -14.08 -0.09 -0.02
C THR A 252 -13.43 0.72 1.10
N TYR A 253 -12.11 0.79 1.09
CA TYR A 253 -11.30 1.67 1.95
C TYR A 253 -11.71 3.16 1.85
N MET A 254 -12.46 3.51 0.80
CA MET A 254 -12.95 4.88 0.55
C MET A 254 -14.25 5.23 1.28
N ASP A 255 -14.99 4.24 1.79
CA ASP A 255 -16.31 4.45 2.42
C ASP A 255 -16.23 5.09 3.82
N ILE A 256 -15.01 5.37 4.31
CA ILE A 256 -14.80 6.05 5.59
C ILE A 256 -15.01 7.57 5.51
N LYS A 257 -14.86 8.19 4.34
CA LYS A 257 -14.91 9.67 4.21
C LYS A 257 -16.21 10.25 4.70
N ARG A 258 -17.34 9.68 4.30
CA ARG A 258 -18.66 10.20 4.70
C ARG A 258 -18.90 10.06 6.20
N PRO A 259 -18.72 8.91 6.85
CA PRO A 259 -18.78 8.78 8.31
C PRO A 259 -17.92 9.78 9.08
N VAL A 260 -16.71 10.03 8.62
CA VAL A 260 -15.81 11.02 9.25
C VAL A 260 -16.38 12.43 9.10
N MET A 261 -16.77 12.81 7.88
CA MET A 261 -17.41 14.13 7.62
C MET A 261 -18.64 14.34 8.49
N GLU A 262 -19.50 13.36 8.61
CA GLU A 262 -20.71 13.44 9.44
C GLU A 262 -20.39 13.50 10.94
N ALA A 263 -19.43 12.69 11.43
CA ALA A 263 -19.03 12.70 12.83
C ALA A 263 -18.46 14.05 13.25
N PHE A 264 -17.56 14.61 12.45
CA PHE A 264 -17.03 15.95 12.67
C PHE A 264 -18.09 17.03 12.47
N GLY A 265 -18.93 16.92 11.42
CA GLY A 265 -20.02 17.84 11.16
C GLY A 265 -21.00 17.93 12.33
N ARG A 266 -21.46 16.81 12.88
CA ARG A 266 -22.36 16.79 14.06
C ARG A 266 -21.71 17.44 15.29
N ARG A 267 -20.41 17.28 15.47
CA ARG A 267 -19.67 17.87 16.59
C ARG A 267 -19.51 19.39 16.40
N LEU A 268 -19.05 19.82 15.24
CA LEU A 268 -18.72 21.21 14.94
C LEU A 268 -19.97 22.08 14.72
N ALA A 269 -21.07 21.55 14.18
CA ALA A 269 -22.34 22.23 14.03
C ALA A 269 -22.98 22.65 15.38
N LYS A 270 -22.64 21.96 16.47
CA LYS A 270 -23.08 22.34 17.83
C LYS A 270 -22.30 23.53 18.39
N GLY A 271 -21.47 24.19 17.61
CA GLY A 271 -20.68 25.34 18.03
C GLY A 271 -19.47 24.97 18.89
N VAL A 272 -19.03 23.71 18.85
CA VAL A 272 -17.82 23.23 19.56
C VAL A 272 -16.61 24.01 19.06
N ARG A 273 -16.12 24.94 19.85
CA ARG A 273 -14.95 25.79 19.57
C ARG A 273 -14.13 26.00 20.82
N GLY A 274 -12.84 26.31 20.65
CA GLY A 274 -11.98 26.65 21.78
C GLY A 274 -11.80 25.50 22.77
N ALA A 275 -12.23 25.69 24.01
CA ALA A 275 -11.99 24.72 25.11
C ALA A 275 -12.58 23.30 24.90
N ASP A 276 -13.51 23.15 23.96
CA ASP A 276 -14.12 21.86 23.65
C ASP A 276 -13.33 21.06 22.58
N LEU A 277 -12.34 21.68 21.93
CA LEU A 277 -11.42 21.03 21.02
C LEU A 277 -10.18 20.51 21.78
N PRO A 278 -9.56 19.43 21.33
CA PRO A 278 -8.26 19.04 21.87
C PRO A 278 -7.19 20.07 21.48
N ASP A 279 -6.07 20.09 22.21
CA ASP A 279 -4.93 20.92 21.79
C ASP A 279 -4.33 20.43 20.46
N LEU A 280 -4.50 19.13 20.16
CA LEU A 280 -3.99 18.48 18.97
C LEU A 280 -4.92 17.34 18.49
N PHE A 281 -5.30 17.35 17.22
CA PHE A 281 -5.76 16.14 16.54
C PHE A 281 -4.58 15.39 15.93
N TYR A 282 -4.50 14.09 16.23
CA TYR A 282 -3.63 13.15 15.53
C TYR A 282 -4.49 12.19 14.72
N PHE A 283 -4.46 12.33 13.39
CA PHE A 283 -5.14 11.43 12.48
C PHE A 283 -4.17 10.33 12.06
N ASP A 284 -4.48 9.08 12.37
CA ASP A 284 -3.61 7.93 12.10
C ASP A 284 -3.88 7.23 10.77
N ASP A 285 -4.65 7.90 9.91
CA ASP A 285 -4.97 7.48 8.54
C ASP A 285 -5.16 8.70 7.64
N ASP A 286 -4.67 8.66 6.39
CA ASP A 286 -4.69 9.79 5.45
C ASP A 286 -6.08 10.11 4.90
N ILE A 287 -6.95 9.11 4.76
CA ILE A 287 -8.33 9.30 4.30
C ILE A 287 -9.18 9.93 5.41
N VAL A 288 -8.99 9.46 6.65
CA VAL A 288 -9.60 10.05 7.84
C VAL A 288 -9.15 11.50 7.99
N ALA A 289 -7.84 11.76 7.88
CA ALA A 289 -7.28 13.10 7.93
C ALA A 289 -7.89 14.03 6.87
N SER A 290 -7.95 13.57 5.62
CA SER A 290 -8.51 14.34 4.50
C SER A 290 -9.96 14.75 4.76
N ALA A 291 -10.79 13.82 5.21
CA ALA A 291 -12.20 14.08 5.50
C ALA A 291 -12.41 15.00 6.72
N ALA A 292 -11.62 14.76 7.80
CA ALA A 292 -11.69 15.58 9.00
C ALA A 292 -11.22 17.02 8.75
N LEU A 293 -10.11 17.20 8.02
CA LEU A 293 -9.59 18.52 7.65
C LEU A 293 -10.58 19.31 6.79
N MET A 294 -11.29 18.63 5.86
CA MET A 294 -12.34 19.26 5.09
C MET A 294 -13.50 19.72 5.97
N ALA A 295 -13.90 18.91 6.97
CA ALA A 295 -14.95 19.32 7.91
C ALA A 295 -14.48 20.49 8.79
N LEU A 296 -13.25 20.47 9.32
CA LEU A 296 -12.70 21.59 10.09
C LEU A 296 -12.72 22.88 9.28
N ALA A 297 -12.26 22.83 8.03
CA ALA A 297 -12.26 23.99 7.13
C ALA A 297 -13.68 24.49 6.83
N TYR A 298 -14.63 23.60 6.53
CA TYR A 298 -16.02 23.95 6.26
C TYR A 298 -16.71 24.66 7.42
N TYR A 299 -16.41 24.24 8.67
CA TYR A 299 -16.95 24.87 9.87
C TYR A 299 -16.11 26.05 10.39
N GLY A 300 -15.10 26.49 9.64
CA GLY A 300 -14.28 27.65 9.93
C GLY A 300 -13.34 27.48 11.14
N VAL A 301 -12.98 26.24 11.47
CA VAL A 301 -11.96 25.93 12.49
C VAL A 301 -10.59 26.18 11.92
N LYS A 302 -9.82 27.07 12.55
CA LYS A 302 -8.50 27.48 12.07
C LYS A 302 -7.42 26.56 12.58
N VAL A 303 -6.65 25.98 11.65
CA VAL A 303 -5.43 25.22 11.94
C VAL A 303 -4.22 26.11 11.63
N PRO A 304 -3.28 26.31 12.53
CA PRO A 304 -3.14 25.70 13.86
C PRO A 304 -3.78 26.50 15.03
N ASN A 305 -4.46 27.62 14.78
CA ASN A 305 -4.81 28.60 15.82
C ASN A 305 -5.88 28.10 16.79
N ASP A 306 -6.95 27.45 16.29
CA ASP A 306 -8.01 26.89 17.13
C ASP A 306 -7.68 25.45 17.57
N VAL A 307 -7.01 24.69 16.71
CA VAL A 307 -6.56 23.33 16.97
C VAL A 307 -5.34 23.00 16.11
N ARG A 308 -4.38 22.31 16.68
CA ARG A 308 -3.21 21.79 15.96
C ARG A 308 -3.55 20.46 15.29
N VAL A 309 -2.83 20.11 14.23
CA VAL A 309 -3.06 18.86 13.52
C VAL A 309 -1.73 18.17 13.17
N VAL A 310 -1.68 16.86 13.41
CA VAL A 310 -0.72 15.94 12.82
C VAL A 310 -1.51 14.86 12.07
N ALA A 311 -1.13 14.57 10.84
CA ALA A 311 -1.82 13.59 10.01
C ALA A 311 -0.88 12.49 9.54
N PHE A 312 -1.36 11.25 9.51
CA PHE A 312 -0.70 10.23 8.71
C PHE A 312 -0.80 10.59 7.23
N SER A 313 0.23 10.30 6.46
CA SER A 313 0.32 10.65 5.04
C SER A 313 1.12 9.63 4.27
N ASN A 314 0.58 9.16 3.15
CA ASN A 314 1.38 8.45 2.16
C ASN A 314 2.02 9.47 1.21
N ALA A 315 3.33 9.40 1.00
CA ALA A 315 4.01 10.26 0.04
C ALA A 315 3.38 10.12 -1.36
N GLY A 316 2.97 11.25 -1.94
CA GLY A 316 2.30 11.32 -3.23
C GLY A 316 0.77 11.24 -3.20
N SER A 317 0.13 10.89 -2.07
CA SER A 317 -1.34 10.86 -1.96
C SER A 317 -1.89 11.36 -0.63
N GLY A 318 -1.06 12.01 0.18
CA GLY A 318 -1.45 12.53 1.49
C GLY A 318 -2.48 13.64 1.43
N PRO A 319 -3.07 14.01 2.59
CA PRO A 319 -4.07 15.07 2.67
C PRO A 319 -3.54 16.41 2.13
N CYS A 320 -4.36 17.05 1.30
CA CYS A 320 -4.10 18.38 0.80
C CYS A 320 -4.76 19.41 1.72
N PHE A 321 -4.00 20.38 2.24
CA PHE A 321 -4.51 21.40 3.12
C PHE A 321 -3.76 22.73 2.90
N PRO A 322 -4.41 23.91 3.08
CA PRO A 322 -3.77 25.22 2.84
C PRO A 322 -2.54 25.49 3.71
N VAL A 323 -2.50 24.88 4.90
CA VAL A 323 -1.36 25.00 5.81
C VAL A 323 -0.52 23.73 5.68
N PRO A 324 0.83 23.84 5.52
CA PRO A 324 1.73 22.68 5.50
C PRO A 324 1.51 21.79 6.71
N LEU A 325 1.12 20.52 6.48
CA LEU A 325 0.79 19.61 7.57
C LEU A 325 2.04 19.03 8.23
N ALA A 326 2.07 19.09 9.56
CA ALA A 326 2.91 18.19 10.33
C ALA A 326 2.36 16.78 10.13
N ARG A 327 3.23 15.82 9.78
CA ARG A 327 2.75 14.51 9.33
C ARG A 327 3.67 13.37 9.72
N VAL A 328 3.06 12.20 9.80
CA VAL A 328 3.74 10.92 9.85
C VAL A 328 3.71 10.35 8.43
N GLU A 329 4.81 10.43 7.74
CA GLU A 329 4.90 10.12 6.31
C GLU A 329 5.44 8.72 6.06
N MET A 330 4.75 7.99 5.18
CA MET A 330 5.21 6.72 4.61
C MET A 330 5.47 6.91 3.12
N ASP A 331 6.66 6.54 2.67
CA ASP A 331 6.99 6.56 1.23
C ASP A 331 6.86 5.15 0.63
N PRO A 332 5.82 4.90 -0.19
CA PRO A 332 5.61 3.59 -0.80
C PRO A 332 6.66 3.23 -1.86
N PHE A 333 7.30 4.23 -2.49
CA PHE A 333 8.39 3.98 -3.44
C PHE A 333 9.65 3.52 -2.72
N VAL A 334 10.01 4.16 -1.60
CA VAL A 334 11.11 3.71 -0.74
C VAL A 334 10.83 2.30 -0.23
N ALA A 335 9.61 2.04 0.22
CA ALA A 335 9.18 0.73 0.69
C ALA A 335 9.34 -0.35 -0.42
N GLY A 336 8.86 -0.06 -1.64
CA GLY A 336 8.98 -0.96 -2.78
C GLY A 336 10.44 -1.25 -3.17
N ARG A 337 11.29 -0.23 -3.18
CA ARG A 337 12.75 -0.39 -3.40
C ARG A 337 13.39 -1.25 -2.31
N THR A 338 13.01 -1.05 -1.06
CA THR A 338 13.54 -1.83 0.07
C THR A 338 13.15 -3.30 -0.05
N VAL A 339 11.89 -3.58 -0.41
CA VAL A 339 11.40 -4.96 -0.63
C VAL A 339 12.13 -5.62 -1.79
N ALA A 340 12.29 -4.92 -2.92
CA ALA A 340 13.00 -5.45 -4.08
C ALA A 340 14.48 -5.75 -3.76
N ARG A 341 15.19 -4.81 -3.12
CA ARG A 341 16.59 -5.00 -2.70
C ARG A 341 16.74 -6.20 -1.77
N ALA A 342 15.87 -6.33 -0.78
CA ALA A 342 15.89 -7.44 0.14
C ALA A 342 15.65 -8.79 -0.56
N ALA A 343 14.69 -8.83 -1.50
CA ALA A 343 14.41 -10.01 -2.30
C ALA A 343 15.61 -10.39 -3.18
N LEU A 344 16.23 -9.43 -3.87
CA LEU A 344 17.39 -9.67 -4.73
C LEU A 344 18.59 -10.17 -3.93
N SER A 345 18.88 -9.57 -2.78
CA SER A 345 19.94 -10.01 -1.88
C SER A 345 19.73 -11.45 -1.40
N PHE A 346 18.49 -11.77 -0.99
CA PHE A 346 18.13 -13.13 -0.59
C PHE A 346 18.31 -14.15 -1.74
N LEU A 347 17.86 -13.79 -2.95
CA LEU A 347 17.96 -14.64 -4.14
C LEU A 347 19.41 -14.81 -4.63
N ALA A 348 20.30 -13.88 -4.30
CA ALA A 348 21.74 -14.00 -4.53
C ALA A 348 22.46 -14.91 -3.49
N GLY A 349 21.78 -15.26 -2.40
CA GLY A 349 22.35 -16.06 -1.31
C GLY A 349 22.94 -15.24 -0.15
N ASP A 350 22.87 -13.91 -0.22
CA ASP A 350 23.46 -13.00 0.79
C ASP A 350 22.52 -12.80 2.02
N GLY A 351 21.32 -13.37 1.97
CA GLY A 351 20.30 -13.17 3.00
C GLY A 351 19.59 -11.81 2.90
N ILE A 352 18.87 -11.45 3.96
CA ILE A 352 18.18 -10.14 4.04
C ILE A 352 19.14 -9.10 4.63
N PRO A 353 19.36 -7.95 3.97
CA PRO A 353 20.21 -6.88 4.50
C PRO A 353 19.73 -6.40 5.88
N GLN A 354 20.64 -6.20 6.82
CA GLN A 354 20.32 -5.78 8.18
C GLN A 354 19.63 -4.41 8.26
N ASP A 355 19.90 -3.55 7.27
CA ASP A 355 19.30 -2.24 7.11
C ASP A 355 17.97 -2.25 6.33
N ALA A 356 17.49 -3.42 5.89
CA ALA A 356 16.21 -3.55 5.20
C ALA A 356 15.06 -3.17 6.15
N THR A 357 14.70 -1.90 6.12
CA THR A 357 13.71 -1.31 7.02
C THR A 357 12.76 -0.41 6.25
N ILE A 358 11.47 -0.56 6.49
CA ILE A 358 10.39 0.32 6.04
C ILE A 358 9.86 1.02 7.28
N GLN A 359 9.96 2.32 7.37
CA GLN A 359 9.53 3.05 8.57
C GLN A 359 8.89 4.39 8.23
N PRO A 360 7.87 4.81 9.01
CA PRO A 360 7.32 6.14 8.90
C PRO A 360 8.30 7.20 9.42
N GLU A 361 8.31 8.35 8.77
CA GLU A 361 9.05 9.52 9.17
C GLU A 361 8.13 10.58 9.76
N TYR A 362 8.53 11.20 10.86
CA TYR A 362 7.83 12.35 11.40
C TYR A 362 8.37 13.64 10.79
N VAL A 363 7.54 14.31 10.02
CA VAL A 363 7.86 15.57 9.33
C VAL A 363 7.10 16.70 10.00
N ARG A 364 7.82 17.73 10.47
CA ARG A 364 7.22 18.95 11.03
C ARG A 364 6.53 19.76 9.96
N GLY A 365 5.51 20.52 10.35
CA GLY A 365 4.76 21.41 9.48
C GLY A 365 4.03 22.49 10.26
N ASP A 366 3.53 23.48 9.57
CA ASP A 366 2.92 24.68 10.16
C ASP A 366 1.57 24.40 10.84
N SER A 367 0.95 23.25 10.56
CA SER A 367 -0.26 22.80 11.28
C SER A 367 0.00 22.40 12.73
N PHE A 368 1.27 22.22 13.10
CA PHE A 368 1.72 21.94 14.47
C PHE A 368 3.05 22.68 14.73
N PRO A 369 3.01 24.00 14.97
CA PRO A 369 4.19 24.77 15.27
C PRO A 369 4.76 24.36 16.65
N VAL A 370 6.05 24.04 16.66
CA VAL A 370 6.80 23.69 17.89
C VAL A 370 7.78 24.80 18.17
N PRO A 371 7.83 25.37 19.37
CA PRO A 371 8.79 26.38 19.73
C PRO A 371 10.23 25.89 19.50
N GLN A 372 11.00 26.63 18.74
CA GLN A 372 12.43 26.36 18.61
C GLN A 372 13.10 26.75 19.94
N LYS A 373 13.92 25.87 20.50
CA LYS A 373 14.82 26.27 21.59
C LYS A 373 15.78 27.31 21.00
N THR A 374 15.60 28.58 21.37
CA THR A 374 16.60 29.61 21.10
C THR A 374 17.88 29.17 21.81
N SER A 375 18.89 28.79 21.02
CA SER A 375 20.24 28.63 21.52
C SER A 375 20.75 30.03 21.86
N THR A 376 20.63 30.40 23.12
CA THR A 376 21.25 31.62 23.66
C THR A 376 22.77 31.38 23.63
N THR A 377 23.43 31.70 22.54
CA THR A 377 24.88 31.83 22.53
C THR A 377 25.22 33.07 23.34
N THR A 378 25.53 32.89 24.59
CA THR A 378 26.06 33.94 25.45
C THR A 378 27.44 34.24 24.93
N THR A 379 27.56 35.26 24.09
CA THR A 379 28.83 35.86 23.74
C THR A 379 29.36 36.57 24.99
N ARG A 380 30.27 35.89 25.73
CA ARG A 380 31.08 36.56 26.76
C ARG A 380 31.97 37.55 26.03
N GLU A 381 31.60 38.84 26.05
CA GLU A 381 32.50 39.90 25.79
C GLU A 381 33.63 39.90 26.84
N SER A 382 34.81 39.47 26.45
CA SER A 382 36.05 39.70 27.21
C SER A 382 36.37 41.18 27.18
N LYS A 383 36.04 41.88 28.26
CA LYS A 383 36.63 43.21 28.53
C LYS A 383 38.14 43.06 28.65
N GLY A 384 38.86 43.44 27.60
CA GLY A 384 40.29 43.63 27.70
C GLY A 384 40.59 44.84 28.60
N THR A 385 41.23 44.57 29.69
CA THR A 385 41.86 45.60 30.52
C THR A 385 43.17 45.98 29.87
N GLN A 386 43.25 47.19 29.33
CA GLN A 386 44.54 47.84 29.11
C GLN A 386 45.05 48.41 30.41
N GLY A 387 46.27 48.10 30.79
CA GLY A 387 47.10 48.66 31.79
C GLY A 387 48.56 48.43 31.42
#